data_199511f97a65ba2032227ccc390d6b80
#
_entry.id   199511f97a65ba2032227ccc390d6b80
#
_cell.length_a   1.000
_cell.length_b   1.000
_cell.length_c   1.000
_cell.angle_alpha   90.00
_cell.angle_beta   90.00
_cell.angle_gamma   90.00
#
_symmetry.space_group_name_H-M   'P 1'
#
loop_
_entity.id
_entity.type
_entity.pdbx_description
1 polymer ?
#
loop_
_entity_poly.entity_id
_entity_poly.type
_entity_poly.pdbx_seq_one_letter_code
_entity_poly.pdbx_strand_id
1 'polypeptide(L)'
;MRVKIHKGDTVEIISGRLEDKGKRGEVINVMTDKGRLVVQGVNIHTKHQRQVQTQAGRQINPGRIQFEGPIHISNVMLVCPKCSEAVRIGIHRDDTGAHRVCKSCGQLID
;
A
#
# COMPACT_ATOMS: atom_id res chain seq x y z
N MET A 1 -14.80 7.24 -2.71
CA MET A 1 -13.62 8.05 -2.33
C MET A 1 -12.61 8.07 -3.46
N ARG A 2 -12.11 9.24 -3.80
CA ARG A 2 -11.13 9.36 -4.90
C ARG A 2 -9.73 9.11 -4.36
N VAL A 3 -9.07 8.06 -4.85
CA VAL A 3 -7.74 7.67 -4.38
C VAL A 3 -6.71 8.08 -5.41
N LYS A 4 -5.70 8.85 -4.98
CA LYS A 4 -4.62 9.33 -5.85
C LYS A 4 -3.44 8.37 -5.90
N ILE A 5 -3.45 7.31 -5.10
CA ILE A 5 -2.41 6.30 -5.06
C ILE A 5 -2.88 5.10 -5.87
N HIS A 6 -2.01 4.57 -6.72
CA HIS A 6 -2.33 3.45 -7.58
C HIS A 6 -1.48 2.23 -7.23
N LYS A 7 -1.95 1.07 -7.65
CA LYS A 7 -1.18 -0.18 -7.54
C LYS A 7 0.15 -0.03 -8.28
N GLY A 8 1.23 -0.43 -7.62
CA GLY A 8 2.58 -0.28 -8.15
C GLY A 8 3.32 0.96 -7.68
N ASP A 9 2.62 1.89 -7.03
CA ASP A 9 3.27 3.08 -6.46
C ASP A 9 4.07 2.72 -5.21
N THR A 10 5.15 3.47 -4.97
CA THR A 10 5.89 3.39 -3.72
C THR A 10 5.33 4.43 -2.74
N VAL A 11 5.05 4.00 -1.52
CA VAL A 11 4.52 4.88 -0.48
C VAL A 11 5.34 4.77 0.80
N GLU A 12 5.28 5.81 1.63
CA GLU A 12 5.91 5.82 2.94
C GLU A 12 4.83 5.89 4.01
N ILE A 13 4.99 5.10 5.07
CA ILE A 13 4.07 5.07 6.19
C ILE A 13 4.37 6.24 7.11
N ILE A 14 3.41 7.14 7.26
CA ILE A 14 3.56 8.35 8.08
C ILE A 14 2.85 8.25 9.42
N SER A 15 1.93 7.30 9.57
CA SER A 15 1.12 7.14 10.77
C SER A 15 0.68 5.68 10.90
N GLY A 16 0.39 5.25 12.12
CA GLY A 16 -0.02 3.90 12.42
C GLY A 16 0.91 3.23 13.41
N ARG A 17 1.24 1.96 13.17
CA ARG A 17 2.14 1.21 14.04
C ARG A 17 3.52 1.84 14.09
N LEU A 18 4.09 1.95 15.30
CA LEU A 18 5.44 2.49 15.46
C LEU A 18 6.49 1.73 14.67
N GLU A 19 6.35 0.42 14.60
CA GLU A 19 7.28 -0.44 13.86
C GLU A 19 7.22 -0.25 12.36
N ASP A 20 6.09 0.25 11.84
CA ASP A 20 5.90 0.48 10.41
C ASP A 20 6.16 1.93 10.01
N LYS A 21 6.11 2.86 10.96
CA LYS A 21 6.27 4.29 10.68
C LYS A 21 7.63 4.57 10.07
N GLY A 22 7.64 5.27 8.93
CA GLY A 22 8.85 5.58 8.19
C GLY A 22 9.26 4.52 7.17
N LYS A 23 8.62 3.36 7.15
CA LYS A 23 8.89 2.34 6.14
C LYS A 23 8.31 2.73 4.80
N ARG A 24 8.99 2.33 3.75
CA ARG A 24 8.52 2.49 2.37
C ARG A 24 8.24 1.13 1.76
N GLY A 25 7.24 1.06 0.91
CA GLY A 25 6.91 -0.18 0.23
C GLY A 25 6.07 0.06 -1.00
N GLU A 26 5.95 -0.97 -1.83
CA GLU A 26 5.13 -0.94 -3.03
C GLU A 26 3.68 -1.27 -2.71
N VAL A 27 2.77 -0.52 -3.29
CA VAL A 27 1.33 -0.77 -3.17
C VAL A 27 0.97 -1.99 -4.03
N ILE A 28 0.49 -3.04 -3.38
CA ILE A 28 0.11 -4.28 -4.06
C ILE A 28 -1.38 -4.37 -4.37
N ASN A 29 -2.21 -3.61 -3.66
CA ASN A 29 -3.64 -3.56 -3.92
C ASN A 29 -4.23 -2.26 -3.38
N VAL A 30 -5.29 -1.76 -4.03
CA VAL A 30 -6.02 -0.56 -3.60
C VAL A 30 -7.49 -0.87 -3.52
N MET A 31 -8.09 -0.62 -2.36
CA MET A 31 -9.52 -0.79 -2.10
C MET A 31 -10.17 0.59 -2.08
N THR A 32 -10.57 1.07 -3.26
CA THR A 32 -11.08 2.44 -3.41
C THR A 32 -12.39 2.68 -2.67
N ASP A 33 -13.23 1.67 -2.58
CA ASP A 33 -14.52 1.75 -1.88
C ASP A 33 -14.35 1.93 -0.35
N LYS A 34 -13.28 1.40 0.19
CA LYS A 34 -12.98 1.45 1.63
C LYS A 34 -11.96 2.53 1.99
N GLY A 35 -11.35 3.16 1.02
CA GLY A 35 -10.27 4.12 1.24
C GLY A 35 -9.03 3.50 1.86
N ARG A 36 -8.75 2.24 1.56
CA ARG A 36 -7.62 1.49 2.10
C ARG A 36 -6.76 0.91 0.99
N LEU A 37 -5.51 0.63 1.34
CA LEU A 37 -4.58 -0.01 0.42
C LEU A 37 -3.69 -0.99 1.18
N VAL A 38 -3.06 -1.88 0.41
CA VAL A 38 -2.15 -2.88 0.97
C VAL A 38 -0.75 -2.58 0.44
N VAL A 39 0.22 -2.50 1.35
CA VAL A 39 1.60 -2.18 1.04
C VAL A 39 2.48 -3.38 1.38
N GLN A 40 3.36 -3.75 0.46
CA GLN A 40 4.27 -4.87 0.63
C GLN A 40 5.19 -4.66 1.85
N GLY A 41 5.25 -5.66 2.71
CA GLY A 41 6.14 -5.65 3.88
C GLY A 41 5.70 -4.77 5.04
N VAL A 42 4.49 -4.20 4.98
CA VAL A 42 3.98 -3.28 5.99
C VAL A 42 2.65 -3.78 6.55
N ASN A 43 2.40 -3.47 7.83
CA ASN A 43 1.18 -3.88 8.54
C ASN A 43 0.97 -5.39 8.48
N ILE A 44 2.03 -6.11 8.77
CA ILE A 44 2.02 -7.57 8.70
C ILE A 44 1.26 -8.16 9.89
N HIS A 45 0.31 -9.02 9.59
CA HIS A 45 -0.46 -9.76 10.56
C HIS A 45 -0.14 -11.24 10.46
N THR A 46 -0.13 -11.91 11.59
CA THR A 46 0.05 -13.36 11.65
C THR A 46 -1.30 -14.02 11.85
N LYS A 47 -1.66 -14.92 10.96
CA LYS A 47 -2.89 -15.69 11.05
C LYS A 47 -2.54 -17.15 11.36
N HIS A 48 -3.20 -17.70 12.40
CA HIS A 48 -3.10 -19.12 12.70
C HIS A 48 -4.18 -19.86 11.93
N GLN A 49 -3.77 -20.82 11.10
CA GLN A 49 -4.71 -21.68 10.40
C GLN A 49 -5.02 -22.91 11.22
N ARG A 50 -6.27 -23.34 11.18
CA ARG A 50 -6.68 -24.60 11.76
C ARG A 50 -6.03 -25.74 10.99
N GLN A 51 -5.64 -26.79 11.73
CA GLN A 51 -5.19 -28.03 11.14
C GLN A 51 -6.34 -28.65 10.34
N VAL A 52 -6.08 -28.92 9.05
CA VAL A 52 -7.08 -29.50 8.16
C VAL A 52 -6.59 -30.91 7.79
N GLN A 53 -7.47 -31.89 7.97
CA GLN A 53 -7.22 -33.25 7.52
C GLN A 53 -7.54 -33.36 6.04
N THR A 54 -6.58 -33.80 5.23
CA THR A 54 -6.82 -34.03 3.81
C THR A 54 -7.51 -35.37 3.59
N GLN A 55 -8.09 -35.60 2.41
CA GLN A 55 -8.75 -36.86 2.06
C GLN A 55 -7.81 -38.04 2.11
N ALA A 56 -6.53 -37.85 1.97
CA ALA A 56 -5.51 -38.87 2.06
C ALA A 56 -5.08 -39.17 3.50
N GLY A 57 -5.75 -38.60 4.50
CA GLY A 57 -5.39 -38.76 5.91
C GLY A 57 -4.18 -37.98 6.34
N ARG A 58 -3.60 -37.19 5.46
CA ARG A 58 -2.47 -36.33 5.82
C ARG A 58 -2.97 -35.09 6.54
N GLN A 59 -2.30 -34.75 7.64
CA GLN A 59 -2.55 -33.52 8.33
C GLN A 59 -1.71 -32.42 7.70
N ILE A 60 -2.37 -31.33 7.31
CA ILE A 60 -1.66 -30.10 6.93
C ILE A 60 -1.37 -29.38 8.22
N ASN A 61 -0.09 -29.20 8.53
CA ASN A 61 0.30 -28.45 9.70
C ASN A 61 -0.26 -27.02 9.63
N PRO A 62 -0.95 -26.55 10.68
CA PRO A 62 -1.39 -25.18 10.73
C PRO A 62 -0.16 -24.30 10.82
N GLY A 63 0.22 -23.68 9.70
CA GLY A 63 1.31 -22.75 9.68
C GLY A 63 0.87 -21.40 10.20
N ARG A 64 1.82 -20.62 10.64
CA ARG A 64 1.63 -19.17 10.77
C ARG A 64 1.74 -18.59 9.39
N ILE A 65 0.65 -17.99 8.91
CA ILE A 65 0.66 -17.26 7.65
C ILE A 65 0.77 -15.79 7.98
N GLN A 66 1.79 -15.16 7.42
CA GLN A 66 1.94 -13.71 7.49
C GLN A 66 1.34 -13.09 6.22
N PHE A 67 0.56 -12.04 6.41
CA PHE A 67 -0.03 -11.31 5.30
C PHE A 67 -0.04 -9.82 5.62
N GLU A 68 0.00 -9.00 4.57
CA GLU A 68 -0.09 -7.55 4.70
C GLU A 68 -1.55 -7.15 4.88
N GLY A 69 -1.88 -6.52 6.02
CA GLY A 69 -3.20 -6.00 6.27
C GLY A 69 -3.45 -4.66 5.58
N PRO A 70 -4.72 -4.31 5.31
CA PRO A 70 -5.05 -3.03 4.71
C PRO A 70 -4.71 -1.85 5.63
N ILE A 71 -4.25 -0.76 5.02
CA ILE A 71 -3.93 0.50 5.71
C ILE A 71 -4.79 1.59 5.10
N HIS A 72 -5.32 2.50 5.94
CA HIS A 72 -6.06 3.65 5.44
C HIS A 72 -5.14 4.58 4.66
N ILE A 73 -5.63 5.15 3.55
CA ILE A 73 -4.81 5.98 2.67
C ILE A 73 -4.26 7.24 3.34
N SER A 74 -4.93 7.73 4.40
CA SER A 74 -4.44 8.88 5.16
C SER A 74 -3.17 8.59 5.95
N ASN A 75 -2.83 7.32 6.14
CA ASN A 75 -1.65 6.90 6.90
C ASN A 75 -0.40 6.77 6.04
N VAL A 76 -0.50 7.05 4.75
CA VAL A 76 0.61 6.93 3.81
C VAL A 76 0.75 8.18 2.96
N MET A 77 1.96 8.41 2.45
CA MET A 77 2.25 9.43 1.45
C MET A 77 2.98 8.78 0.27
N LEU A 78 2.68 9.25 -0.94
CA LEU A 78 3.36 8.79 -2.13
C LEU A 78 4.83 9.21 -2.09
N VAL A 79 5.71 8.28 -2.41
CA VAL A 79 7.12 8.60 -2.64
C VAL A 79 7.28 8.98 -4.11
N CYS A 80 7.66 10.23 -4.35
CA CYS A 80 7.85 10.72 -5.71
C CYS A 80 9.00 9.98 -6.39
N PRO A 81 8.79 9.37 -7.57
CA PRO A 81 9.86 8.66 -8.27
C PRO A 81 10.95 9.59 -8.79
N LYS A 82 10.67 10.90 -8.86
CA LYS A 82 11.62 11.89 -9.36
C LYS A 82 12.52 12.47 -8.27
N CYS A 83 11.94 12.83 -7.12
CA CYS A 83 12.72 13.42 -6.01
C CYS A 83 12.94 12.45 -4.84
N SER A 84 12.34 11.26 -4.87
CA SER A 84 12.49 10.20 -3.85
C SER A 84 12.06 10.62 -2.45
N GLU A 85 11.19 11.62 -2.33
CA GLU A 85 10.66 12.09 -1.06
C GLU A 85 9.19 11.72 -0.93
N ALA A 86 8.74 11.53 0.30
CA ALA A 86 7.32 11.38 0.59
C ALA A 86 6.63 12.73 0.41
N VAL A 87 5.70 12.81 -0.55
CA VAL A 87 5.09 14.06 -0.98
C VAL A 87 3.58 13.92 -1.12
N ARG A 88 2.91 15.06 -1.08
CA ARG A 88 1.50 15.13 -1.45
C ARG A 88 1.35 15.22 -2.96
N ILE A 89 0.23 14.70 -3.47
CA ILE A 89 -0.04 14.62 -4.89
C ILE A 89 -1.05 15.70 -5.25
N GLY A 90 -0.71 16.49 -6.27
CA GLY A 90 -1.65 17.36 -6.96
C GLY A 90 -2.11 16.72 -8.26
N ILE A 91 -3.16 17.28 -8.85
CA ILE A 91 -3.67 16.86 -10.15
C ILE A 91 -3.50 18.01 -11.13
N HIS A 92 -2.81 17.75 -12.22
CA HIS A 92 -2.67 18.67 -13.34
C HIS A 92 -3.52 18.16 -14.51
N ARG A 93 -4.39 19.00 -15.02
CA ARG A 93 -5.24 18.68 -16.18
C ARG A 93 -4.77 19.46 -17.39
N ASP A 94 -4.58 18.74 -18.49
CA ASP A 94 -4.22 19.33 -19.77
C ASP A 94 -5.01 18.65 -20.89
N ASP A 95 -4.63 18.93 -22.15
CA ASP A 95 -5.32 18.39 -23.32
C ASP A 95 -5.27 16.87 -23.42
N THR A 96 -4.27 16.24 -22.78
CA THR A 96 -4.10 14.78 -22.78
C THR A 96 -4.80 14.09 -21.63
N GLY A 97 -5.34 14.84 -20.68
CA GLY A 97 -6.07 14.31 -19.53
C GLY A 97 -5.54 14.79 -18.19
N ALA A 98 -5.86 14.05 -17.12
CA ALA A 98 -5.43 14.38 -15.77
C ALA A 98 -4.17 13.61 -15.43
N HIS A 99 -3.18 14.27 -14.86
CA HIS A 99 -1.90 13.69 -14.46
C HIS A 99 -1.63 14.01 -13.00
N ARG A 100 -0.95 13.07 -12.33
CA ARG A 100 -0.51 13.30 -10.95
C ARG A 100 0.78 14.12 -10.96
N VAL A 101 0.85 15.10 -10.08
CA VAL A 101 1.99 16.00 -9.97
C VAL A 101 2.53 15.95 -8.55
N CYS A 102 3.84 15.89 -8.41
CA CYS A 102 4.51 16.04 -7.13
C CYS A 102 4.46 17.50 -6.70
N LYS A 103 3.87 17.76 -5.52
CA LYS A 103 3.79 19.14 -5.01
C LYS A 103 5.14 19.69 -4.50
N SER A 104 6.11 18.82 -4.30
CA SER A 104 7.44 19.21 -3.84
C SER A 104 8.36 19.62 -4.98
N CYS A 105 8.53 18.76 -5.99
CA CYS A 105 9.39 19.04 -7.12
C CYS A 105 8.67 19.59 -8.36
N GLY A 106 7.34 19.52 -8.38
CA GLY A 106 6.54 20.05 -9.48
C GLY A 106 6.52 19.18 -10.74
N GLN A 107 7.12 18.01 -10.71
CA GLN A 107 7.18 17.14 -11.88
C GLN A 107 5.97 16.21 -11.97
N LEU A 108 5.61 15.85 -13.20
CA LEU A 108 4.56 14.87 -13.44
C LEU A 108 5.01 13.48 -12.98
N ILE A 109 4.14 12.80 -12.26
CA ILE A 109 4.40 11.43 -11.79
C ILE A 109 4.00 10.42 -12.87
N ASP A 110 2.89 10.65 -13.53
CA ASP A 110 2.40 9.82 -14.65
C ASP A 110 2.06 10.62 -15.87
#